data_e2d67e6d085929d418dae8ee057db8d2
#
_entry.id   e2d67e6d085929d418dae8ee057db8d2
#
_cell.length_a   1.000
_cell.length_b   1.000
_cell.length_c   1.000
_cell.angle_alpha   90.00
_cell.angle_beta   90.00
_cell.angle_gamma   90.00
#
_symmetry.space_group_name_H-M   'P 1'
#
loop_
_entity.id
_entity.type
_entity.pdbx_description
1 polymer ?
#
loop_
_entity_poly.entity_id
_entity_poly.type
_entity_poly.pdbx_seq_one_letter_code
_entity_poly.pdbx_strand_id
1 'polypeptide(L)'
;MFDTDEFKLKMTEAVEHFKGEMKKVRTGRAHPSMLDGVSVEVYGAKMPLNQVSNMTAPEAGMILITPFDTNNISAISAAIRNDQSLGFNPSDDGRVVRVPVPPLTEERRKQIAKQTSEKVEGAKITLRNIRQDALKHAKKLKDEKSLTEDDLKRIEKEIDAEIKEFSAQIDAIFKEKEKEILTI
;
A
#
# COMPACT_ATOMS: atom_id res chain seq x y z
N MET A 1 29.61 -14.25 14.73
CA MET A 1 29.71 -13.95 13.29
C MET A 1 28.65 -12.89 12.97
N PHE A 2 29.00 -11.83 12.22
CA PHE A 2 27.99 -10.85 11.81
C PHE A 2 27.07 -11.46 10.74
N ASP A 3 25.77 -11.35 10.95
CA ASP A 3 24.77 -11.88 10.02
C ASP A 3 24.19 -10.72 9.19
N THR A 4 24.70 -10.55 7.98
CA THR A 4 24.22 -9.52 7.05
C THR A 4 22.79 -9.80 6.59
N ASP A 5 22.41 -11.08 6.50
CA ASP A 5 21.11 -11.50 5.98
C ASP A 5 19.96 -11.11 6.93
N GLU A 6 20.21 -11.09 8.27
CA GLU A 6 19.23 -10.60 9.24
C GLU A 6 18.84 -9.13 8.96
N PHE A 7 19.84 -8.27 8.72
CA PHE A 7 19.59 -6.86 8.46
C PHE A 7 18.98 -6.62 7.08
N LYS A 8 19.38 -7.41 6.10
CA LYS A 8 18.76 -7.42 4.76
C LYS A 8 17.29 -7.81 4.80
N LEU A 9 16.94 -8.79 5.61
CA LEU A 9 15.55 -9.19 5.84
C LEU A 9 14.74 -8.01 6.43
N LYS A 10 15.25 -7.34 7.47
CA LYS A 10 14.61 -6.16 8.08
C LYS A 10 14.40 -5.02 7.07
N MET A 11 15.37 -4.78 6.16
CA MET A 11 15.25 -3.78 5.11
C MET A 11 14.19 -4.19 4.09
N THR A 12 14.13 -5.46 3.72
CA THR A 12 13.09 -6.01 2.84
C THR A 12 11.70 -5.84 3.44
N GLU A 13 11.51 -6.18 4.71
CA GLU A 13 10.25 -6.00 5.44
C GLU A 13 9.83 -4.53 5.48
N ALA A 14 10.78 -3.61 5.70
CA ALA A 14 10.49 -2.17 5.69
C ALA A 14 10.01 -1.69 4.32
N VAL A 15 10.60 -2.17 3.22
CA VAL A 15 10.18 -1.83 1.85
C VAL A 15 8.82 -2.47 1.52
N GLU A 16 8.59 -3.72 1.89
CA GLU A 16 7.28 -4.37 1.66
C GLU A 16 6.17 -3.69 2.50
N HIS A 17 6.45 -3.29 3.73
CA HIS A 17 5.52 -2.48 4.51
C HIS A 17 5.18 -1.16 3.81
N PHE A 18 6.21 -0.43 3.34
CA PHE A 18 6.03 0.81 2.58
C PHE A 18 5.21 0.58 1.31
N LYS A 19 5.47 -0.48 0.56
CA LYS A 19 4.71 -0.87 -0.63
C LYS A 19 3.23 -1.16 -0.30
N GLY A 20 2.97 -1.82 0.83
CA GLY A 20 1.63 -2.02 1.36
C GLY A 20 0.92 -0.71 1.68
N GLU A 21 1.63 0.25 2.28
CA GLU A 21 1.09 1.59 2.56
C GLU A 21 0.80 2.38 1.26
N MET A 22 1.64 2.24 0.24
CA MET A 22 1.42 2.88 -1.06
C MET A 22 0.19 2.31 -1.79
N LYS A 23 -0.09 1.02 -1.64
CA LYS A 23 -1.31 0.40 -2.20
C LYS A 23 -2.60 0.98 -1.59
N LYS A 24 -2.57 1.39 -0.32
CA LYS A 24 -3.72 2.00 0.37
C LYS A 24 -3.98 3.46 -0.02
N VAL A 25 -3.01 4.12 -0.67
CA VAL A 25 -3.17 5.52 -1.10
C VAL A 25 -4.17 5.59 -2.25
N ARG A 26 -5.27 6.30 -2.03
CA ARG A 26 -6.31 6.53 -3.06
C ARG A 26 -5.80 7.52 -4.10
N THR A 27 -5.65 7.06 -5.33
CA THR A 27 -5.17 7.89 -6.45
C THR A 27 -6.28 8.61 -7.22
N GLY A 28 -7.54 8.39 -6.82
CA GLY A 28 -8.70 8.90 -7.55
C GLY A 28 -9.16 7.99 -8.70
N ARG A 29 -8.40 6.94 -9.00
CA ARG A 29 -8.85 5.90 -9.93
C ARG A 29 -9.72 4.89 -9.21
N ALA A 30 -10.79 4.48 -9.87
CA ALA A 30 -11.62 3.38 -9.41
C ALA A 30 -10.79 2.09 -9.30
N HIS A 31 -10.82 1.47 -8.14
CA HIS A 31 -10.18 0.18 -7.88
C HIS A 31 -11.10 -0.68 -7.01
N PRO A 32 -11.25 -1.97 -7.29
CA PRO A 32 -12.11 -2.87 -6.51
C PRO A 32 -11.83 -2.82 -5.00
N SER A 33 -10.57 -2.68 -4.59
CA SER A 33 -10.19 -2.59 -3.17
C SER A 33 -10.80 -1.40 -2.40
N MET A 34 -11.38 -0.43 -3.09
CA MET A 34 -12.11 0.66 -2.44
C MET A 34 -13.37 0.17 -1.72
N LEU A 35 -13.85 -1.02 -2.08
CA LEU A 35 -15.06 -1.65 -1.54
C LEU A 35 -14.76 -2.87 -0.64
N ASP A 36 -13.49 -3.17 -0.37
CA ASP A 36 -13.08 -4.34 0.44
C ASP A 36 -13.64 -4.33 1.88
N GLY A 37 -13.95 -3.14 2.41
CA GLY A 37 -14.55 -2.98 3.73
C GLY A 37 -16.08 -3.12 3.78
N VAL A 38 -16.74 -3.22 2.62
CA VAL A 38 -18.20 -3.28 2.55
C VAL A 38 -18.72 -4.67 2.90
N SER A 39 -19.64 -4.71 3.86
CA SER A 39 -20.36 -5.92 4.22
C SER A 39 -21.81 -5.81 3.76
N VAL A 40 -22.32 -6.84 3.10
CA VAL A 40 -23.67 -6.92 2.58
C VAL A 40 -24.46 -7.94 3.40
N GLU A 41 -25.68 -7.61 3.76
CA GLU A 41 -26.58 -8.53 4.42
C GLU A 41 -27.36 -9.33 3.37
N VAL A 42 -26.96 -10.60 3.20
CA VAL A 42 -27.54 -11.54 2.23
C VAL A 42 -27.71 -12.90 2.89
N TYR A 43 -28.77 -13.62 2.52
CA TYR A 43 -29.08 -14.96 3.08
C TYR A 43 -29.18 -14.97 4.61
N GLY A 44 -29.55 -13.84 5.23
CA GLY A 44 -29.66 -13.72 6.69
C GLY A 44 -28.34 -13.58 7.45
N ALA A 45 -27.22 -13.35 6.73
CA ALA A 45 -25.90 -13.15 7.30
C ALA A 45 -25.19 -11.95 6.66
N LYS A 46 -24.30 -11.30 7.43
CA LYS A 46 -23.38 -10.28 6.88
C LYS A 46 -22.21 -10.97 6.21
N MET A 47 -22.04 -10.71 4.93
CA MET A 47 -20.94 -11.26 4.13
C MET A 47 -20.13 -10.14 3.47
N PRO A 48 -18.81 -10.28 3.36
CA PRO A 48 -17.98 -9.36 2.60
C PRO A 48 -18.42 -9.29 1.13
N LEU A 49 -18.38 -8.11 0.53
CA LEU A 49 -18.84 -7.88 -0.84
C LEU A 49 -18.12 -8.77 -1.87
N ASN A 50 -16.84 -9.06 -1.66
CA ASN A 50 -16.03 -9.94 -2.52
C ASN A 50 -16.45 -11.42 -2.51
N GLN A 51 -17.24 -11.86 -1.51
CA GLN A 51 -17.77 -13.22 -1.43
C GLN A 51 -19.12 -13.38 -2.16
N VAL A 52 -19.81 -12.27 -2.43
CA VAL A 52 -21.15 -12.28 -3.04
C VAL A 52 -21.17 -11.68 -4.45
N SER A 53 -20.04 -11.12 -4.90
CA SER A 53 -19.92 -10.48 -6.20
C SER A 53 -18.50 -10.49 -6.75
N ASN A 54 -18.39 -10.34 -8.07
CA ASN A 54 -17.14 -10.01 -8.73
C ASN A 54 -17.06 -8.50 -8.96
N MET A 55 -15.92 -7.90 -8.65
CA MET A 55 -15.70 -6.46 -8.77
C MET A 55 -14.60 -6.17 -9.78
N THR A 56 -14.88 -5.30 -10.74
CA THR A 56 -13.94 -4.86 -11.77
C THR A 56 -13.97 -3.35 -11.90
N ALA A 57 -12.91 -2.76 -12.43
CA ALA A 57 -12.85 -1.34 -12.77
C ALA A 57 -12.56 -1.22 -14.28
N PRO A 58 -13.61 -1.27 -15.13
CA PRO A 58 -13.44 -1.16 -16.59
C PRO A 58 -12.95 0.21 -17.01
N GLU A 59 -13.25 1.24 -16.22
CA GLU A 59 -12.88 2.63 -16.45
C GLU A 59 -12.27 3.26 -15.20
N ALA A 60 -11.47 4.29 -15.38
CA ALA A 60 -10.78 4.98 -14.27
C ALA A 60 -11.74 5.60 -13.23
N GLY A 61 -12.97 5.91 -13.63
CA GLY A 61 -14.00 6.55 -12.80
C GLY A 61 -15.16 5.64 -12.39
N MET A 62 -15.08 4.32 -12.61
CA MET A 62 -16.21 3.43 -12.37
C MET A 62 -15.77 2.07 -11.85
N ILE A 63 -16.43 1.61 -10.79
CA ILE A 63 -16.36 0.22 -10.34
C ILE A 63 -17.63 -0.47 -10.80
N LEU A 64 -17.47 -1.61 -11.46
CA LEU A 64 -18.55 -2.49 -11.87
C LEU A 64 -18.59 -3.69 -10.95
N ILE A 65 -19.74 -3.92 -10.33
CA ILE A 65 -19.99 -5.04 -9.43
C ILE A 65 -20.99 -5.96 -10.11
N THR A 66 -20.55 -7.20 -10.34
CA THR A 66 -21.39 -8.26 -10.90
C THR A 66 -21.73 -9.25 -9.80
N PRO A 67 -22.93 -9.22 -9.23
CA PRO A 67 -23.35 -10.16 -8.21
C PRO A 67 -23.37 -11.59 -8.76
N PHE A 68 -23.05 -12.57 -7.92
CA PHE A 68 -23.21 -13.97 -8.28
C PHE A 68 -24.69 -14.38 -8.31
N ASP A 69 -25.52 -13.70 -7.50
CA ASP A 69 -26.96 -13.83 -7.50
C ASP A 69 -27.61 -12.45 -7.72
N THR A 70 -28.40 -12.33 -8.78
CA THR A 70 -29.09 -11.07 -9.13
C THR A 70 -30.09 -10.60 -8.07
N ASN A 71 -30.60 -11.50 -7.23
CA ASN A 71 -31.49 -11.13 -6.13
C ASN A 71 -30.80 -10.27 -5.07
N ASN A 72 -29.47 -10.30 -5.00
CA ASN A 72 -28.67 -9.54 -4.04
C ASN A 72 -28.34 -8.10 -4.51
N ILE A 73 -28.70 -7.71 -5.72
CA ILE A 73 -28.38 -6.38 -6.29
C ILE A 73 -28.84 -5.25 -5.38
N SER A 74 -30.10 -5.29 -4.94
CA SER A 74 -30.66 -4.25 -4.08
C SER A 74 -29.95 -4.17 -2.73
N ALA A 75 -29.58 -5.31 -2.14
CA ALA A 75 -28.83 -5.38 -0.88
C ALA A 75 -27.42 -4.81 -1.04
N ILE A 76 -26.73 -5.14 -2.14
CA ILE A 76 -25.39 -4.62 -2.47
C ILE A 76 -25.45 -3.11 -2.67
N SER A 77 -26.41 -2.64 -3.47
CA SER A 77 -26.59 -1.20 -3.75
C SER A 77 -26.89 -0.42 -2.46
N ALA A 78 -27.75 -0.96 -1.59
CA ALA A 78 -28.07 -0.35 -0.29
C ALA A 78 -26.86 -0.34 0.65
N ALA A 79 -26.09 -1.42 0.74
CA ALA A 79 -24.91 -1.51 1.59
C ALA A 79 -23.87 -0.46 1.22
N ILE A 80 -23.59 -0.27 -0.09
CA ILE A 80 -22.64 0.74 -0.57
C ILE A 80 -23.14 2.16 -0.31
N ARG A 81 -24.44 2.42 -0.54
CA ARG A 81 -25.06 3.74 -0.32
C ARG A 81 -25.07 4.13 1.16
N ASN A 82 -25.30 3.18 2.05
CA ASN A 82 -25.38 3.41 3.50
C ASN A 82 -24.01 3.53 4.15
N ASP A 83 -22.93 3.16 3.47
CA ASP A 83 -21.57 3.33 3.97
C ASP A 83 -21.11 4.78 3.79
N GLN A 84 -21.35 5.59 4.84
CA GLN A 84 -20.99 7.01 4.86
C GLN A 84 -19.49 7.26 4.69
N SER A 85 -18.64 6.27 4.99
CA SER A 85 -17.18 6.40 4.85
C SER A 85 -16.74 6.44 3.39
N LEU A 86 -17.53 5.86 2.50
CA LEU A 86 -17.25 5.79 1.07
C LEU A 86 -17.81 6.98 0.30
N GLY A 87 -19.02 7.44 0.65
CA GLY A 87 -19.70 8.54 -0.02
C GLY A 87 -20.02 8.26 -1.49
N PHE A 88 -20.13 6.97 -1.88
CA PHE A 88 -20.46 6.58 -3.24
C PHE A 88 -21.98 6.53 -3.45
N ASN A 89 -22.40 6.80 -4.69
CA ASN A 89 -23.79 6.72 -5.09
C ASN A 89 -23.97 5.64 -6.17
N PRO A 90 -24.19 4.37 -5.77
CA PRO A 90 -24.34 3.27 -6.70
C PRO A 90 -25.64 3.37 -7.50
N SER A 91 -25.61 2.93 -8.75
CA SER A 91 -26.75 2.69 -9.60
C SER A 91 -26.73 1.27 -10.13
N ASP A 92 -27.89 0.65 -10.30
CA ASP A 92 -27.99 -0.70 -10.86
C ASP A 92 -28.90 -0.74 -12.09
N ASP A 93 -28.71 -1.74 -12.93
CA ASP A 93 -29.52 -1.99 -14.12
C ASP A 93 -30.24 -3.36 -14.05
N GLY A 94 -30.37 -3.93 -12.84
CA GLY A 94 -30.98 -5.23 -12.63
C GLY A 94 -30.05 -6.44 -12.91
N ARG A 95 -28.80 -6.20 -13.35
CA ARG A 95 -27.77 -7.23 -13.61
C ARG A 95 -26.46 -6.93 -12.92
N VAL A 96 -26.06 -5.66 -12.93
CA VAL A 96 -24.80 -5.19 -12.36
C VAL A 96 -25.05 -3.91 -11.57
N VAL A 97 -24.20 -3.64 -10.59
CA VAL A 97 -24.18 -2.39 -9.84
C VAL A 97 -22.98 -1.55 -10.32
N ARG A 98 -23.24 -0.32 -10.76
CA ARG A 98 -22.24 0.64 -11.17
C ARG A 98 -22.00 1.64 -10.05
N VAL A 99 -20.75 1.75 -9.64
CA VAL A 99 -20.33 2.69 -8.59
C VAL A 99 -19.44 3.75 -9.23
N PRO A 100 -19.97 4.95 -9.51
CA PRO A 100 -19.17 6.05 -10.01
C PRO A 100 -18.22 6.53 -8.92
N VAL A 101 -16.93 6.63 -9.23
CA VAL A 101 -15.89 7.18 -8.35
C VAL A 101 -15.59 8.60 -8.84
N PRO A 102 -15.97 9.64 -8.09
CA PRO A 102 -15.72 11.01 -8.50
C PRO A 102 -14.21 11.29 -8.54
N PRO A 103 -13.74 12.04 -9.53
CA PRO A 103 -12.33 12.42 -9.63
C PRO A 103 -11.92 13.28 -8.44
N LEU A 104 -10.67 13.14 -8.02
CA LEU A 104 -10.11 14.01 -6.98
C LEU A 104 -9.94 15.43 -7.50
N THR A 105 -10.24 16.43 -6.66
CA THR A 105 -9.90 17.82 -6.95
C THR A 105 -8.38 18.02 -6.97
N GLU A 106 -7.87 19.03 -7.68
CA GLU A 106 -6.43 19.35 -7.69
C GLU A 106 -5.87 19.56 -6.27
N GLU A 107 -6.62 20.24 -5.44
CA GLU A 107 -6.23 20.47 -4.04
C GLU A 107 -6.09 19.16 -3.26
N ARG A 108 -7.02 18.24 -3.44
CA ARG A 108 -6.98 16.93 -2.79
C ARG A 108 -5.81 16.08 -3.30
N ARG A 109 -5.50 16.14 -4.60
CA ARG A 109 -4.31 15.47 -5.18
C ARG A 109 -3.03 16.00 -4.56
N LYS A 110 -2.88 17.32 -4.42
CA LYS A 110 -1.71 17.94 -3.77
C LYS A 110 -1.56 17.50 -2.31
N GLN A 111 -2.68 17.41 -1.57
CA GLN A 111 -2.66 16.90 -0.20
C GLN A 111 -2.21 15.44 -0.13
N ILE A 112 -2.75 14.57 -1.01
CA ILE A 112 -2.38 13.16 -1.07
C ILE A 112 -0.90 13.02 -1.46
N ALA A 113 -0.42 13.76 -2.44
CA ALA A 113 0.99 13.75 -2.84
C ALA A 113 1.91 14.15 -1.66
N LYS A 114 1.55 15.18 -0.90
CA LYS A 114 2.28 15.58 0.30
C LYS A 114 2.30 14.50 1.38
N GLN A 115 1.14 13.93 1.72
CA GLN A 115 1.03 12.83 2.69
C GLN A 115 1.82 11.60 2.24
N THR A 116 1.85 11.33 0.94
CA THR A 116 2.62 10.23 0.38
C THR A 116 4.13 10.49 0.50
N SER A 117 4.58 11.72 0.26
CA SER A 117 5.97 12.12 0.46
C SER A 117 6.42 12.00 1.92
N GLU A 118 5.55 12.32 2.88
CA GLU A 118 5.83 12.12 4.31
C GLU A 118 6.03 10.63 4.67
N LYS A 119 5.27 9.73 4.03
CA LYS A 119 5.47 8.28 4.19
C LYS A 119 6.80 7.79 3.61
N VAL A 120 7.26 8.37 2.50
CA VAL A 120 8.59 8.09 1.92
C VAL A 120 9.68 8.44 2.93
N GLU A 121 9.62 9.62 3.52
CA GLU A 121 10.60 10.03 4.54
C GLU A 121 10.57 9.09 5.75
N GLY A 122 9.40 8.68 6.21
CA GLY A 122 9.24 7.69 7.28
C GLY A 122 9.92 6.35 6.94
N ALA A 123 9.73 5.84 5.73
CA ALA A 123 10.39 4.61 5.27
C ALA A 123 11.91 4.76 5.19
N LYS A 124 12.41 5.90 4.68
CA LYS A 124 13.85 6.19 4.64
C LYS A 124 14.46 6.33 6.05
N ILE A 125 13.72 6.89 7.00
CA ILE A 125 14.15 6.94 8.41
C ILE A 125 14.26 5.51 8.97
N THR A 126 13.31 4.64 8.68
CA THR A 126 13.37 3.24 9.09
C THR A 126 14.61 2.53 8.54
N LEU A 127 14.93 2.71 7.26
CA LEU A 127 16.15 2.18 6.67
C LEU A 127 17.41 2.73 7.35
N ARG A 128 17.45 4.03 7.66
CA ARG A 128 18.58 4.65 8.39
C ARG A 128 18.75 4.06 9.79
N ASN A 129 17.66 3.79 10.50
CA ASN A 129 17.69 3.17 11.81
C ASN A 129 18.23 1.74 11.73
N ILE A 130 17.76 0.93 10.77
CA ILE A 130 18.27 -0.43 10.54
C ILE A 130 19.79 -0.39 10.24
N ARG A 131 20.23 0.56 9.42
CA ARG A 131 21.67 0.78 9.15
C ARG A 131 22.45 1.08 10.44
N GLN A 132 21.95 2.00 11.26
CA GLN A 132 22.61 2.36 12.52
C GLN A 132 22.72 1.16 13.45
N ASP A 133 21.66 0.35 13.56
CA ASP A 133 21.65 -0.85 14.41
C ASP A 133 22.63 -1.90 13.89
N ALA A 134 22.70 -2.09 12.57
CA ALA A 134 23.65 -3.00 11.93
C ALA A 134 25.12 -2.57 12.22
N LEU A 135 25.41 -1.28 12.01
CA LEU A 135 26.76 -0.77 12.30
C LEU A 135 27.13 -0.83 13.78
N LYS A 136 26.17 -0.58 14.65
CA LYS A 136 26.34 -0.69 16.11
C LYS A 136 26.63 -2.15 16.53
N HIS A 137 25.93 -3.09 15.92
CA HIS A 137 26.16 -4.52 16.16
C HIS A 137 27.55 -4.94 15.64
N ALA A 138 27.93 -4.54 14.42
CA ALA A 138 29.25 -4.81 13.87
C ALA A 138 30.40 -4.25 14.74
N LYS A 139 30.27 -3.01 15.22
CA LYS A 139 31.23 -2.39 16.14
C LYS A 139 31.36 -3.16 17.45
N LYS A 140 30.25 -3.59 18.04
CA LYS A 140 30.25 -4.39 19.26
C LYS A 140 31.02 -5.70 19.07
N LEU A 141 30.80 -6.41 17.96
CA LEU A 141 31.53 -7.64 17.62
C LEU A 141 33.03 -7.39 17.42
N LYS A 142 33.41 -6.22 16.88
CA LYS A 142 34.82 -5.81 16.80
C LYS A 142 35.43 -5.59 18.18
N ASP A 143 34.73 -4.89 19.08
CA ASP A 143 35.18 -4.62 20.44
C ASP A 143 35.35 -5.92 21.25
N GLU A 144 34.51 -6.91 20.98
CA GLU A 144 34.59 -8.29 21.50
C GLU A 144 35.66 -9.15 20.80
N LYS A 145 36.47 -8.55 19.89
CA LYS A 145 37.51 -9.20 19.09
C LYS A 145 37.01 -10.37 18.21
N SER A 146 35.70 -10.40 17.93
CA SER A 146 35.07 -11.38 17.03
C SER A 146 35.16 -10.98 15.55
N LEU A 147 35.50 -9.71 15.28
CA LEU A 147 35.72 -9.15 13.95
C LEU A 147 37.05 -8.34 13.94
N THR A 148 37.70 -8.34 12.77
CA THR A 148 38.86 -7.48 12.52
C THR A 148 38.42 -6.08 12.07
N GLU A 149 39.35 -5.13 12.04
CA GLU A 149 39.10 -3.79 11.48
C GLU A 149 38.72 -3.84 10.00
N ASP A 150 39.35 -4.73 9.24
CA ASP A 150 39.08 -4.89 7.81
C ASP A 150 37.72 -5.54 7.56
N ASP A 151 37.29 -6.49 8.42
CA ASP A 151 35.96 -7.06 8.39
C ASP A 151 34.91 -5.98 8.67
N LEU A 152 35.13 -5.10 9.65
CA LEU A 152 34.20 -4.01 9.93
C LEU A 152 34.04 -3.08 8.72
N LYS A 153 35.14 -2.68 8.08
CA LYS A 153 35.08 -1.83 6.88
C LYS A 153 34.37 -2.51 5.71
N ARG A 154 34.54 -3.81 5.56
CA ARG A 154 33.82 -4.57 4.53
C ARG A 154 32.32 -4.59 4.81
N ILE A 155 31.92 -4.91 6.04
CA ILE A 155 30.51 -4.92 6.47
C ILE A 155 29.86 -3.55 6.31
N GLU A 156 30.57 -2.46 6.68
CA GLU A 156 30.08 -1.09 6.48
C GLU A 156 29.78 -0.79 5.01
N LYS A 157 30.67 -1.19 4.09
CA LYS A 157 30.45 -1.01 2.66
C LYS A 157 29.28 -1.85 2.13
N GLU A 158 29.16 -3.07 2.59
CA GLU A 158 28.03 -3.97 2.23
C GLU A 158 26.70 -3.37 2.67
N ILE A 159 26.60 -2.94 3.93
CA ILE A 159 25.41 -2.29 4.47
C ILE A 159 25.06 -1.02 3.70
N ASP A 160 26.06 -0.18 3.39
CA ASP A 160 25.84 1.06 2.65
C ASP A 160 25.36 0.81 1.21
N ALA A 161 25.84 -0.25 0.57
CA ALA A 161 25.38 -0.65 -0.75
C ALA A 161 23.91 -1.13 -0.71
N GLU A 162 23.56 -1.96 0.26
CA GLU A 162 22.19 -2.44 0.46
C GLU A 162 21.23 -1.27 0.76
N ILE A 163 21.59 -0.37 1.66
CA ILE A 163 20.78 0.84 1.97
C ILE A 163 20.52 1.68 0.72
N LYS A 164 21.52 1.85 -0.12
CA LYS A 164 21.39 2.60 -1.38
C LYS A 164 20.41 1.90 -2.33
N GLU A 165 20.48 0.58 -2.43
CA GLU A 165 19.56 -0.20 -3.25
C GLU A 165 18.12 -0.12 -2.73
N PHE A 166 17.90 -0.37 -1.45
CA PHE A 166 16.57 -0.29 -0.85
C PHE A 166 15.97 1.13 -0.88
N SER A 167 16.80 2.16 -0.71
CA SER A 167 16.35 3.55 -0.88
C SER A 167 15.92 3.84 -2.32
N ALA A 168 16.63 3.33 -3.31
CA ALA A 168 16.26 3.46 -4.71
C ALA A 168 14.95 2.74 -5.03
N GLN A 169 14.69 1.58 -4.41
CA GLN A 169 13.41 0.87 -4.53
C GLN A 169 12.25 1.71 -3.96
N ILE A 170 12.42 2.33 -2.78
CA ILE A 170 11.41 3.23 -2.20
C ILE A 170 11.13 4.41 -3.15
N ASP A 171 12.18 5.04 -3.70
CA ASP A 171 12.03 6.16 -4.63
C ASP A 171 11.32 5.76 -5.93
N ALA A 172 11.60 4.56 -6.44
CA ALA A 172 10.94 4.03 -7.63
C ALA A 172 9.44 3.78 -7.39
N ILE A 173 9.09 3.14 -6.27
CA ILE A 173 7.70 2.90 -5.86
C ILE A 173 6.94 4.22 -5.69
N PHE A 174 7.57 5.20 -5.06
CA PHE A 174 6.99 6.53 -4.87
C PHE A 174 6.75 7.24 -6.21
N LYS A 175 7.74 7.25 -7.09
CA LYS A 175 7.65 7.91 -8.41
C LYS A 175 6.53 7.31 -9.27
N GLU A 176 6.36 6.01 -9.22
CA GLU A 176 5.24 5.33 -9.89
C GLU A 176 3.90 5.79 -9.30
N LYS A 177 3.80 5.83 -7.97
CA LYS A 177 2.59 6.25 -7.29
C LYS A 177 2.26 7.73 -7.48
N GLU A 178 3.27 8.60 -7.45
CA GLU A 178 3.12 10.03 -7.74
C GLU A 178 2.57 10.25 -9.15
N LYS A 179 3.09 9.52 -10.13
CA LYS A 179 2.58 9.55 -11.50
C LYS A 179 1.11 9.12 -11.55
N GLU A 180 0.71 8.09 -10.83
CA GLU A 180 -0.71 7.68 -10.76
C GLU A 180 -1.59 8.77 -10.15
N ILE A 181 -1.12 9.49 -9.10
CA ILE A 181 -1.88 10.57 -8.44
C ILE A 181 -2.05 11.78 -9.37
N LEU A 182 -1.02 12.08 -10.17
CA LEU A 182 -0.99 13.28 -11.02
C LEU A 182 -1.55 13.08 -12.44
N THR A 183 -1.61 11.83 -12.92
CA THR A 183 -1.97 11.50 -14.30
C THR A 183 -3.47 11.14 -14.41
N ILE A 184 -4.37 12.10 -14.21
CA ILE A 184 -5.79 11.93 -14.55
C ILE A 184 -6.27 13.18 -15.29
#